data_7a29827fdd0454aeb8b4f29d82fdf1f5
#
_entry.id   7a29827fdd0454aeb8b4f29d82fdf1f5
#
_cell.length_a   1.000
_cell.length_b   1.000
_cell.length_c   1.000
_cell.angle_alpha   90.00
_cell.angle_beta   90.00
_cell.angle_gamma   90.00
#
_symmetry.space_group_name_H-M   'P 1'
#
loop_
_entity.id
_entity.type
_entity.pdbx_description
1 polymer ?
#
loop_
_entity_poly.entity_id
_entity_poly.type
_entity_poly.pdbx_seq_one_letter_code
_entity_poly.pdbx_strand_id
1 'polypeptide(L)'
;MNKLTELIKRVNPKIEILYGGPEVSYDSYEFLNNHLGEYLICGEGEETYKEFIEYKLGERKLEDIKGLYYRVGDEIKFNGERKLMDMNDLVFPYTYEDDIENKIVYYEASRGCPFKCKYCLSSVMHGVRFLDLERVKKELKFFMDKKIPLVKFVDRTFNCNHDFTKEILIFLSEQDTNTRFHFEIAADLLRNDEIEILNKAPKGRFQLEVGVQTTNLEVLKNINRYITFENLKTKVLNVAKGQNVMQHLDLIAGLPGENYESFRNSFNDVHSINPDEIQLGFLKLLKGSSMRSEAEKWGIVYSPYAPYEILSSKDISYYELLKLKKIEEMVDKYYNSGKFKNILSFFLKKFETPFDFYYELSCFFELKGFFNRSINSTEYYKVLFDFNEEVLNGKGREVLREIIKYDYLCFNKKKWLPEFLLRNMDKYEERDVREKLRISMGNLKKFHIERFEIDISQYLKSNMIINNISYLIFDEENSDNIIDVTKIVSEEQI
;
A
#
# COMPACT_ATOMS: atom_id res chain seq x y z
N MET A 1 7.74 -2.16 24.57
CA MET A 1 6.76 -2.13 25.70
C MET A 1 7.40 -2.51 27.01
N ASN A 2 8.01 -3.71 27.18
CA ASN A 2 8.57 -4.18 28.46
C ASN A 2 9.63 -3.25 29.07
N LYS A 3 10.59 -2.76 28.28
CA LYS A 3 11.60 -1.78 28.75
C LYS A 3 10.98 -0.50 29.31
N LEU A 4 9.90 -0.01 28.72
CA LEU A 4 9.19 1.17 29.20
C LEU A 4 8.51 0.88 30.54
N THR A 5 7.85 -0.27 30.67
CA THR A 5 7.24 -0.70 31.94
C THR A 5 8.28 -0.81 33.06
N GLU A 6 9.44 -1.41 32.78
CA GLU A 6 10.54 -1.48 33.75
C GLU A 6 11.01 -0.10 34.21
N LEU A 7 11.15 0.86 33.27
CA LEU A 7 11.54 2.21 33.59
C LEU A 7 10.47 2.94 34.42
N ILE A 8 9.19 2.81 34.05
CA ILE A 8 8.07 3.40 34.82
C ILE A 8 8.09 2.86 36.26
N LYS A 9 8.21 1.56 36.42
CA LYS A 9 8.24 0.92 37.75
C LYS A 9 9.45 1.31 38.60
N ARG A 10 10.59 1.60 37.96
CA ARG A 10 11.78 2.13 38.66
C ARG A 10 11.58 3.59 39.12
N VAL A 11 10.90 4.41 38.30
CA VAL A 11 10.62 5.82 38.65
C VAL A 11 9.52 5.92 39.70
N ASN A 12 8.44 5.15 39.52
CA ASN A 12 7.33 5.13 40.47
C ASN A 12 6.68 3.73 40.48
N PRO A 13 7.01 2.87 41.47
CA PRO A 13 6.48 1.50 41.58
C PRO A 13 4.95 1.45 41.85
N LYS A 14 4.34 2.58 42.27
CA LYS A 14 2.90 2.67 42.52
C LYS A 14 2.05 2.85 41.26
N ILE A 15 2.65 3.18 40.12
CA ILE A 15 1.91 3.28 38.86
C ILE A 15 1.50 1.87 38.44
N GLU A 16 0.22 1.63 38.34
CA GLU A 16 -0.33 0.38 37.86
C GLU A 16 -0.29 0.34 36.32
N ILE A 17 0.04 -0.82 35.77
CA ILE A 17 0.18 -1.03 34.33
C ILE A 17 -0.90 -1.99 33.86
N LEU A 18 -1.68 -1.54 32.89
CA LEU A 18 -2.67 -2.33 32.16
C LEU A 18 -2.19 -2.55 30.73
N TYR A 19 -2.07 -3.80 30.33
CA TYR A 19 -1.76 -4.21 28.97
C TYR A 19 -3.04 -4.55 28.18
N GLY A 20 -2.97 -4.44 26.86
CA GLY A 20 -4.04 -4.85 25.96
C GLY A 20 -3.58 -4.91 24.50
N GLY A 21 -4.45 -5.40 23.65
CA GLY A 21 -4.25 -5.53 22.23
C GLY A 21 -3.75 -6.90 21.77
N PRO A 22 -3.64 -7.12 20.44
CA PRO A 22 -3.41 -8.46 19.88
C PRO A 22 -2.06 -9.08 20.28
N GLU A 23 -1.04 -8.27 20.60
CA GLU A 23 0.28 -8.76 20.98
C GLU A 23 0.26 -9.58 22.28
N VAL A 24 -0.64 -9.28 23.19
CA VAL A 24 -0.71 -9.88 24.52
C VAL A 24 -1.94 -10.79 24.72
N SER A 25 -2.87 -10.81 23.79
CA SER A 25 -4.15 -11.50 23.95
C SER A 25 -4.07 -13.02 23.73
N TYR A 26 -3.03 -13.53 23.09
CA TYR A 26 -2.94 -14.96 22.76
C TYR A 26 -2.09 -15.79 23.76
N ASP A 27 -1.17 -15.16 24.47
CA ASP A 27 -0.32 -15.74 25.53
C ASP A 27 -0.44 -14.92 26.81
N SER A 28 -1.65 -14.50 27.14
CA SER A 28 -1.93 -13.52 28.21
C SER A 28 -1.37 -13.92 29.57
N TYR A 29 -1.56 -15.18 29.95
CA TYR A 29 -1.04 -15.71 31.22
C TYR A 29 0.50 -15.66 31.26
N GLU A 30 1.15 -16.24 30.25
CA GLU A 30 2.62 -16.27 30.14
C GLU A 30 3.20 -14.87 30.04
N PHE A 31 2.55 -14.00 29.26
CA PHE A 31 2.97 -12.62 29.14
C PHE A 31 2.97 -11.91 30.50
N LEU A 32 1.85 -11.95 31.21
CA LEU A 32 1.74 -11.29 32.52
C LEU A 32 2.64 -11.93 33.56
N ASN A 33 2.85 -13.25 33.51
CA ASN A 33 3.76 -13.99 34.42
C ASN A 33 5.22 -13.58 34.25
N ASN A 34 5.66 -13.33 33.01
CA ASN A 34 7.04 -13.02 32.65
C ASN A 34 7.38 -11.52 32.63
N HIS A 35 6.39 -10.65 32.81
CA HIS A 35 6.58 -9.21 32.73
C HIS A 35 5.96 -8.47 33.91
N LEU A 36 6.54 -7.30 34.21
CA LEU A 36 5.98 -6.40 35.21
C LEU A 36 4.65 -5.82 34.72
N GLY A 37 3.71 -5.68 35.63
CA GLY A 37 2.38 -5.14 35.36
C GLY A 37 1.31 -5.85 36.16
N GLU A 38 0.20 -5.20 36.37
CA GLU A 38 -0.86 -5.69 37.27
C GLU A 38 -2.04 -6.28 36.52
N TYR A 39 -2.33 -5.75 35.32
CA TYR A 39 -3.55 -6.08 34.58
C TYR A 39 -3.27 -6.32 33.09
N LEU A 40 -4.10 -7.18 32.48
CA LEU A 40 -4.05 -7.44 31.04
C LEU A 40 -5.47 -7.72 30.53
N ILE A 41 -5.89 -6.96 29.51
CA ILE A 41 -7.14 -7.18 28.77
C ILE A 41 -6.88 -8.14 27.62
N CYS A 42 -7.63 -9.24 27.58
CA CYS A 42 -7.59 -10.25 26.53
C CYS A 42 -8.83 -10.13 25.62
N GLY A 43 -8.62 -10.17 24.30
CA GLY A 43 -9.67 -10.05 23.29
C GLY A 43 -10.11 -8.61 23.03
N GLU A 44 -11.40 -8.41 22.77
CA GLU A 44 -11.98 -7.07 22.56
C GLU A 44 -11.97 -6.28 23.88
N GLY A 45 -11.38 -5.09 23.83
CA GLY A 45 -11.05 -4.34 25.03
C GLY A 45 -12.09 -3.33 25.49
N GLU A 46 -13.00 -2.94 24.65
CA GLU A 46 -13.87 -1.77 24.84
C GLU A 46 -14.69 -1.89 26.13
N GLU A 47 -15.50 -2.93 26.27
CA GLU A 47 -16.30 -3.17 27.47
C GLU A 47 -15.45 -3.53 28.70
N THR A 48 -14.39 -4.33 28.50
CA THR A 48 -13.48 -4.70 29.60
C THR A 48 -12.77 -3.48 30.16
N TYR A 49 -12.34 -2.54 29.31
CA TYR A 49 -11.72 -1.31 29.73
C TYR A 49 -12.68 -0.38 30.45
N LYS A 50 -13.92 -0.25 29.97
CA LYS A 50 -14.98 0.51 30.64
C LYS A 50 -15.22 -0.03 32.06
N GLU A 51 -15.44 -1.34 32.18
CA GLU A 51 -15.65 -1.99 33.46
C GLU A 51 -14.42 -1.87 34.39
N PHE A 52 -13.22 -1.88 33.83
CA PHE A 52 -11.98 -1.65 34.57
C PHE A 52 -11.91 -0.22 35.15
N ILE A 53 -12.36 0.80 34.40
CA ILE A 53 -12.46 2.17 34.92
C ILE A 53 -13.51 2.24 36.01
N GLU A 54 -14.67 1.62 35.86
CA GLU A 54 -15.72 1.54 36.91
C GLU A 54 -15.15 0.90 38.20
N TYR A 55 -14.32 -0.15 38.10
CA TYR A 55 -13.60 -0.73 39.24
C TYR A 55 -12.68 0.30 39.91
N LYS A 56 -11.90 1.05 39.13
CA LYS A 56 -11.00 2.07 39.67
C LYS A 56 -11.72 3.22 40.37
N LEU A 57 -12.97 3.46 39.98
CA LEU A 57 -13.87 4.43 40.61
C LEU A 57 -14.60 3.87 41.85
N GLY A 58 -14.47 2.57 42.13
CA GLY A 58 -15.14 1.89 43.24
C GLY A 58 -16.56 1.45 42.99
N GLU A 59 -16.99 1.46 41.72
CA GLU A 59 -18.35 1.16 41.28
C GLU A 59 -18.55 -0.31 40.89
N ARG A 60 -17.46 -1.08 40.76
CA ARG A 60 -17.45 -2.48 40.34
C ARG A 60 -16.42 -3.31 41.10
N LYS A 61 -16.64 -4.60 41.23
CA LYS A 61 -15.65 -5.53 41.75
C LYS A 61 -14.74 -6.06 40.67
N LEU A 62 -13.45 -6.27 41.00
CA LEU A 62 -12.45 -6.73 40.06
C LEU A 62 -12.79 -8.11 39.46
N GLU A 63 -13.35 -8.99 40.27
CA GLU A 63 -13.70 -10.37 39.92
C GLU A 63 -14.82 -10.46 38.89
N ASP A 64 -15.62 -9.41 38.73
CA ASP A 64 -16.77 -9.39 37.84
C ASP A 64 -16.39 -8.98 36.40
N ILE A 65 -15.16 -8.51 36.18
CA ILE A 65 -14.71 -7.97 34.87
C ILE A 65 -14.26 -9.11 33.96
N LYS A 66 -15.08 -9.47 32.98
CA LYS A 66 -14.75 -10.50 31.99
C LYS A 66 -13.65 -10.02 31.03
N GLY A 67 -12.83 -10.97 30.52
CA GLY A 67 -11.71 -10.65 29.61
C GLY A 67 -10.48 -10.07 30.32
N LEU A 68 -10.46 -10.01 31.65
CA LEU A 68 -9.36 -9.42 32.44
C LEU A 68 -8.50 -10.48 33.11
N TYR A 69 -7.20 -10.42 32.86
CA TYR A 69 -6.16 -11.03 33.68
C TYR A 69 -5.65 -10.02 34.70
N TYR A 70 -5.37 -10.43 35.91
CA TYR A 70 -4.83 -9.57 36.96
C TYR A 70 -3.97 -10.34 37.99
N ARG A 71 -3.05 -9.62 38.60
CA ARG A 71 -2.11 -10.18 39.59
C ARG A 71 -2.61 -9.95 41.01
N VAL A 72 -2.57 -11.00 41.82
CA VAL A 72 -2.84 -10.97 43.27
C VAL A 72 -1.66 -11.63 44.01
N GLY A 73 -0.76 -10.83 44.57
CA GLY A 73 0.53 -11.33 45.04
C GLY A 73 1.34 -11.93 43.89
N ASP A 74 1.72 -13.17 44.02
CA ASP A 74 2.46 -13.90 42.96
C ASP A 74 1.54 -14.69 42.02
N GLU A 75 0.23 -14.71 42.27
CA GLU A 75 -0.73 -15.42 41.43
C GLU A 75 -1.33 -14.54 40.36
N ILE A 76 -1.56 -15.11 39.15
CA ILE A 76 -2.30 -14.49 38.08
C ILE A 76 -3.67 -15.13 37.97
N LYS A 77 -4.71 -14.32 38.05
CA LYS A 77 -6.11 -14.72 37.93
C LYS A 77 -6.70 -14.27 36.61
N PHE A 78 -7.67 -15.03 36.09
CA PHE A 78 -8.43 -14.73 34.91
C PHE A 78 -9.92 -14.88 35.19
N ASN A 79 -10.71 -13.85 34.90
CA ASN A 79 -12.15 -13.83 35.16
C ASN A 79 -13.01 -14.51 34.08
N GLY A 80 -12.36 -15.22 33.15
CA GLY A 80 -13.01 -15.91 32.04
C GLY A 80 -13.22 -15.00 30.80
N GLU A 81 -13.53 -15.64 29.70
CA GLU A 81 -13.71 -14.96 28.42
C GLU A 81 -14.93 -14.04 28.42
N ARG A 82 -14.83 -12.96 27.64
CA ARG A 82 -15.93 -12.06 27.34
C ARG A 82 -16.61 -12.48 26.02
N LYS A 83 -17.94 -12.38 25.99
CA LYS A 83 -18.70 -12.49 24.74
C LYS A 83 -18.35 -11.33 23.81
N LEU A 84 -18.35 -11.60 22.51
CA LEU A 84 -18.15 -10.55 21.51
C LEU A 84 -19.28 -9.52 21.63
N MET A 85 -18.89 -8.23 21.58
CA MET A 85 -19.84 -7.12 21.69
C MET A 85 -20.67 -6.93 20.41
N ASP A 86 -21.82 -6.29 20.52
CA ASP A 86 -22.54 -5.74 19.36
C ASP A 86 -21.73 -4.55 18.81
N MET A 87 -21.49 -4.52 17.51
CA MET A 87 -20.76 -3.41 16.87
C MET A 87 -21.47 -2.06 17.06
N ASN A 88 -22.81 -2.08 17.22
CA ASN A 88 -23.57 -0.86 17.41
C ASN A 88 -23.38 -0.21 18.79
N ASP A 89 -22.81 -0.94 19.74
CA ASP A 89 -22.43 -0.41 21.05
C ASP A 89 -21.09 0.36 21.02
N LEU A 90 -20.33 0.26 19.92
CA LEU A 90 -19.07 1.02 19.75
C LEU A 90 -19.36 2.53 19.76
N VAL A 91 -18.54 3.26 20.48
CA VAL A 91 -18.59 4.73 20.45
C VAL A 91 -17.80 5.23 19.23
N PHE A 92 -18.42 6.11 18.43
CA PHE A 92 -17.69 6.79 17.36
C PHE A 92 -16.65 7.73 17.96
N PRO A 93 -15.35 7.53 17.70
CA PRO A 93 -14.29 8.19 18.48
C PRO A 93 -13.95 9.61 18.01
N TYR A 94 -14.55 10.08 16.91
CA TYR A 94 -14.24 11.36 16.32
C TYR A 94 -15.29 12.43 16.65
N THR A 95 -14.84 13.66 16.88
CA THR A 95 -15.70 14.82 17.16
C THR A 95 -15.43 15.95 16.18
N TYR A 96 -16.32 16.94 16.11
CA TYR A 96 -16.10 18.14 15.27
C TYR A 96 -14.98 19.04 15.80
N GLU A 97 -14.54 18.86 17.04
CA GLU A 97 -13.45 19.60 17.65
C GLU A 97 -12.06 19.02 17.31
N ASP A 98 -12.02 17.78 16.81
CA ASP A 98 -10.76 17.11 16.44
C ASP A 98 -10.12 17.76 15.22
N ASP A 99 -8.82 18.02 15.31
CA ASP A 99 -7.97 18.46 14.19
C ASP A 99 -7.51 17.27 13.37
N ILE A 100 -8.35 16.81 12.45
CA ILE A 100 -8.10 15.64 11.60
C ILE A 100 -8.12 15.93 10.09
N GLU A 101 -8.32 17.17 9.67
CA GLU A 101 -8.55 17.56 8.27
C GLU A 101 -7.44 17.16 7.29
N ASN A 102 -6.19 17.09 7.75
CA ASN A 102 -5.04 16.72 6.92
C ASN A 102 -4.44 15.36 7.30
N LYS A 103 -5.21 14.53 8.00
CA LYS A 103 -4.76 13.21 8.48
C LYS A 103 -5.45 12.09 7.73
N ILE A 104 -4.80 10.95 7.66
CA ILE A 104 -5.44 9.69 7.31
C ILE A 104 -6.23 9.24 8.54
N VAL A 105 -7.50 8.94 8.37
CA VAL A 105 -8.33 8.38 9.44
C VAL A 105 -8.63 6.91 9.18
N TYR A 106 -8.76 6.15 10.26
CA TYR A 106 -9.12 4.74 10.20
C TYR A 106 -10.56 4.58 10.65
N TYR A 107 -11.31 3.76 9.92
CA TYR A 107 -12.72 3.52 10.18
C TYR A 107 -13.04 2.03 10.13
N GLU A 108 -13.83 1.53 11.07
CA GLU A 108 -14.24 0.14 11.16
C GLU A 108 -15.76 0.08 11.00
N ALA A 109 -16.25 -0.44 9.85
CA ALA A 109 -17.68 -0.68 9.61
C ALA A 109 -18.07 -2.13 9.91
N SER A 110 -17.09 -3.04 9.87
CA SER A 110 -17.28 -4.44 10.22
C SER A 110 -16.06 -5.03 10.92
N ARG A 111 -16.28 -6.01 11.81
CA ARG A 111 -15.23 -6.70 12.55
C ARG A 111 -15.34 -8.21 12.35
N GLY A 112 -14.19 -8.83 12.02
CA GLY A 112 -14.06 -10.23 11.68
C GLY A 112 -13.73 -10.46 10.22
N CYS A 113 -13.63 -11.74 9.82
CA CYS A 113 -13.33 -12.15 8.44
C CYS A 113 -14.00 -13.51 8.17
N PRO A 114 -14.61 -13.72 6.99
CA PRO A 114 -15.21 -15.01 6.66
C PRO A 114 -14.16 -16.07 6.32
N PHE A 115 -12.92 -15.68 6.04
CA PHE A 115 -11.84 -16.56 5.64
C PHE A 115 -11.01 -17.05 6.83
N LYS A 116 -10.36 -18.20 6.64
CA LYS A 116 -9.54 -18.85 7.67
C LYS A 116 -8.08 -18.99 7.21
N CYS A 117 -7.52 -17.93 6.64
CA CYS A 117 -6.12 -17.92 6.21
C CYS A 117 -5.19 -18.13 7.40
N LYS A 118 -4.28 -19.13 7.33
CA LYS A 118 -3.46 -19.55 8.46
C LYS A 118 -2.49 -18.51 9.00
N TYR A 119 -2.04 -17.58 8.15
CA TYR A 119 -1.11 -16.51 8.54
C TYR A 119 -1.81 -15.31 9.18
N CYS A 120 -3.13 -15.20 9.07
CA CYS A 120 -3.88 -14.03 9.47
C CYS A 120 -4.52 -14.17 10.85
N LEU A 121 -4.40 -13.14 11.71
CA LEU A 121 -5.05 -13.11 13.02
C LEU A 121 -6.58 -13.01 12.94
N SER A 122 -7.11 -12.43 11.87
CA SER A 122 -8.57 -12.32 11.69
C SER A 122 -9.25 -13.67 11.52
N SER A 123 -8.50 -14.73 11.18
CA SER A 123 -9.01 -16.09 11.07
C SER A 123 -9.34 -16.74 12.41
N VAL A 124 -8.84 -16.18 13.51
CA VAL A 124 -9.09 -16.68 14.87
C VAL A 124 -10.48 -16.30 15.37
N MET A 125 -11.01 -15.18 14.89
CA MET A 125 -12.37 -14.72 15.23
C MET A 125 -13.39 -15.36 14.27
N HIS A 126 -14.51 -15.83 14.85
CA HIS A 126 -15.57 -16.46 14.07
C HIS A 126 -16.65 -15.47 13.67
N GLY A 127 -16.99 -15.48 12.38
CA GLY A 127 -18.06 -14.65 11.82
C GLY A 127 -17.61 -13.20 11.54
N VAL A 128 -18.53 -12.44 10.92
CA VAL A 128 -18.37 -11.00 10.69
C VAL A 128 -19.56 -10.29 11.29
N ARG A 129 -19.31 -9.22 12.04
CA ARG A 129 -20.32 -8.35 12.63
C ARG A 129 -20.23 -7.00 11.96
N PHE A 130 -21.37 -6.35 11.73
CA PHE A 130 -21.47 -5.10 11.02
C PHE A 130 -22.08 -4.02 11.90
N LEU A 131 -21.67 -2.77 11.70
CA LEU A 131 -22.43 -1.62 12.16
C LEU A 131 -23.73 -1.50 11.36
N ASP A 132 -24.73 -0.83 11.96
CA ASP A 132 -25.93 -0.42 11.24
C ASP A 132 -25.58 0.45 10.03
N LEU A 133 -26.19 0.17 8.88
CA LEU A 133 -25.84 0.81 7.61
C LEU A 133 -26.09 2.32 7.62
N GLU A 134 -27.18 2.77 8.22
CA GLU A 134 -27.50 4.20 8.30
C GLU A 134 -26.54 4.94 9.24
N ARG A 135 -26.10 4.26 10.30
CA ARG A 135 -25.02 4.75 11.15
C ARG A 135 -23.73 4.91 10.38
N VAL A 136 -23.33 3.90 9.59
CA VAL A 136 -22.12 3.96 8.73
C VAL A 136 -22.21 5.15 7.78
N LYS A 137 -23.31 5.33 7.07
CA LYS A 137 -23.51 6.46 6.15
C LYS A 137 -23.37 7.81 6.87
N LYS A 138 -23.90 7.93 8.08
CA LYS A 138 -23.80 9.15 8.90
C LYS A 138 -22.35 9.43 9.33
N GLU A 139 -21.62 8.41 9.76
CA GLU A 139 -20.24 8.55 10.21
C GLU A 139 -19.30 8.85 9.01
N LEU A 140 -19.53 8.25 7.84
CA LEU A 140 -18.82 8.58 6.61
C LEU A 140 -19.10 10.01 6.14
N LYS A 141 -20.34 10.48 6.28
CA LYS A 141 -20.71 11.88 6.00
C LYS A 141 -19.93 12.85 6.88
N PHE A 142 -19.75 12.55 8.16
CA PHE A 142 -18.92 13.34 9.07
C PHE A 142 -17.49 13.51 8.53
N PHE A 143 -16.82 12.44 8.03
CA PHE A 143 -15.48 12.55 7.47
C PHE A 143 -15.43 13.39 6.20
N MET A 144 -16.45 13.29 5.35
CA MET A 144 -16.55 14.12 4.14
C MET A 144 -16.77 15.59 4.46
N ASP A 145 -17.61 15.91 5.45
CA ASP A 145 -17.85 17.28 5.91
C ASP A 145 -16.58 17.89 6.54
N LYS A 146 -15.76 17.08 7.21
CA LYS A 146 -14.42 17.42 7.71
C LYS A 146 -13.34 17.45 6.61
N LYS A 147 -13.68 17.17 5.36
CA LYS A 147 -12.75 17.16 4.21
C LYS A 147 -11.53 16.27 4.41
N ILE A 148 -11.73 15.13 5.07
CA ILE A 148 -10.65 14.17 5.29
C ILE A 148 -10.09 13.70 3.94
N PRO A 149 -8.77 13.75 3.69
CA PRO A 149 -8.21 13.37 2.40
C PRO A 149 -8.32 11.87 2.11
N LEU A 150 -8.22 11.02 3.15
CA LEU A 150 -8.28 9.57 3.02
C LEU A 150 -8.88 8.92 4.27
N VAL A 151 -9.95 8.15 4.07
CA VAL A 151 -10.52 7.25 5.07
C VAL A 151 -10.10 5.82 4.73
N LYS A 152 -9.31 5.18 5.60
CA LYS A 152 -8.93 3.77 5.48
C LYS A 152 -9.88 2.90 6.29
N PHE A 153 -10.65 2.05 5.62
CA PHE A 153 -11.40 1.01 6.30
C PHE A 153 -10.43 -0.04 6.83
N VAL A 154 -10.63 -0.45 8.08
CA VAL A 154 -9.86 -1.52 8.72
C VAL A 154 -10.60 -2.86 8.71
N ASP A 155 -11.71 -2.90 8.01
CA ASP A 155 -12.50 -4.11 7.70
C ASP A 155 -11.62 -5.10 6.93
N ARG A 156 -11.50 -6.33 7.42
CA ARG A 156 -10.57 -7.34 6.88
C ARG A 156 -10.98 -7.93 5.53
N THR A 157 -12.24 -7.80 5.16
CA THR A 157 -12.78 -8.15 3.85
C THR A 157 -14.06 -7.33 3.68
N PHE A 158 -13.90 -6.09 3.25
CA PHE A 158 -15.00 -5.14 3.12
C PHE A 158 -16.17 -5.70 2.30
N ASN A 159 -15.87 -6.41 1.21
CA ASN A 159 -16.88 -6.94 0.29
C ASN A 159 -17.39 -8.35 0.63
N CYS A 160 -17.33 -8.76 1.89
CA CYS A 160 -17.86 -10.06 2.31
C CYS A 160 -19.39 -10.12 2.44
N ASN A 161 -20.05 -8.97 2.53
CA ASN A 161 -21.51 -8.84 2.47
C ASN A 161 -21.89 -7.93 1.31
N HIS A 162 -22.42 -8.51 0.23
CA HIS A 162 -22.67 -7.81 -1.02
C HIS A 162 -23.68 -6.65 -0.90
N ASP A 163 -24.75 -6.85 -0.15
CA ASP A 163 -25.78 -5.81 0.00
C ASP A 163 -25.23 -4.61 0.77
N PHE A 164 -24.51 -4.87 1.87
CA PHE A 164 -23.86 -3.84 2.66
C PHE A 164 -22.79 -3.08 1.83
N THR A 165 -21.95 -3.82 1.12
CA THR A 165 -20.91 -3.25 0.24
C THR A 165 -21.50 -2.35 -0.83
N LYS A 166 -22.50 -2.86 -1.53
CA LYS A 166 -23.17 -2.16 -2.63
C LYS A 166 -23.79 -0.84 -2.17
N GLU A 167 -24.50 -0.85 -1.06
CA GLU A 167 -25.11 0.35 -0.47
C GLU A 167 -24.08 1.43 -0.11
N ILE A 168 -22.93 1.01 0.46
CA ILE A 168 -21.84 1.95 0.80
C ILE A 168 -21.20 2.50 -0.48
N LEU A 169 -20.89 1.64 -1.47
CA LEU A 169 -20.28 2.08 -2.72
C LEU A 169 -21.18 3.07 -3.49
N ILE A 170 -22.49 2.81 -3.56
CA ILE A 170 -23.47 3.73 -4.17
C ILE A 170 -23.46 5.06 -3.41
N PHE A 171 -23.67 5.00 -2.08
CA PHE A 171 -23.71 6.20 -1.25
C PHE A 171 -22.47 7.07 -1.43
N LEU A 172 -21.27 6.48 -1.40
CA LEU A 172 -20.00 7.22 -1.55
C LEU A 172 -19.76 7.75 -2.97
N SER A 173 -20.28 7.04 -3.98
CA SER A 173 -20.16 7.48 -5.39
C SER A 173 -20.99 8.72 -5.69
N GLU A 174 -22.12 8.89 -5.01
CA GLU A 174 -23.05 9.99 -5.20
C GLU A 174 -22.66 11.28 -4.45
N GLN A 175 -21.69 11.21 -3.53
CA GLN A 175 -21.30 12.38 -2.73
C GLN A 175 -20.37 13.33 -3.52
N ASP A 176 -20.63 14.63 -3.39
CA ASP A 176 -19.71 15.68 -3.88
C ASP A 176 -18.61 15.92 -2.83
N THR A 177 -17.51 15.20 -2.96
CA THR A 177 -16.37 15.26 -2.03
C THR A 177 -15.07 14.86 -2.71
N ASN A 178 -13.94 15.37 -2.20
CA ASN A 178 -12.59 14.95 -2.58
C ASN A 178 -12.02 13.86 -1.64
N THR A 179 -12.78 13.43 -0.64
CA THR A 179 -12.38 12.34 0.26
C THR A 179 -12.26 11.04 -0.51
N ARG A 180 -11.15 10.35 -0.35
CA ARG A 180 -10.89 9.01 -0.89
C ARG A 180 -11.17 7.96 0.16
N PHE A 181 -11.58 6.77 -0.28
CA PHE A 181 -11.88 5.65 0.58
C PHE A 181 -11.07 4.43 0.16
N HIS A 182 -10.37 3.83 1.12
CA HIS A 182 -9.54 2.66 0.91
C HIS A 182 -10.17 1.44 1.56
N PHE A 183 -10.24 0.33 0.82
CA PHE A 183 -10.86 -0.92 1.25
C PHE A 183 -9.93 -2.11 1.01
N GLU A 184 -9.78 -2.98 2.02
CA GLU A 184 -9.23 -4.33 1.84
C GLU A 184 -10.36 -5.24 1.33
N ILE A 185 -10.18 -5.86 0.16
CA ILE A 185 -11.20 -6.70 -0.48
C ILE A 185 -10.69 -8.09 -0.87
N ALA A 186 -11.62 -9.02 -1.02
CA ALA A 186 -11.40 -10.28 -1.73
C ALA A 186 -11.93 -10.12 -3.17
N ALA A 187 -11.04 -9.98 -4.15
CA ALA A 187 -11.45 -9.65 -5.51
C ALA A 187 -12.35 -10.74 -6.16
N ASP A 188 -12.18 -11.99 -5.77
CA ASP A 188 -13.00 -13.12 -6.22
C ASP A 188 -14.46 -13.03 -5.79
N LEU A 189 -14.75 -12.30 -4.70
CA LEU A 189 -16.11 -12.05 -4.23
C LEU A 189 -16.82 -10.93 -5.02
N LEU A 190 -16.10 -10.07 -5.76
CA LEU A 190 -16.72 -8.97 -6.50
C LEU A 190 -17.76 -9.47 -7.50
N ARG A 191 -18.97 -8.92 -7.42
CA ARG A 191 -20.06 -9.15 -8.37
C ARG A 191 -20.03 -8.14 -9.51
N ASN A 192 -20.67 -8.47 -10.63
CA ASN A 192 -20.66 -7.60 -11.80
C ASN A 192 -21.34 -6.24 -11.53
N ASP A 193 -22.37 -6.19 -10.73
CA ASP A 193 -23.03 -4.94 -10.35
C ASP A 193 -22.16 -4.06 -9.45
N GLU A 194 -21.36 -4.64 -8.54
CA GLU A 194 -20.36 -3.90 -7.75
C GLU A 194 -19.25 -3.34 -8.65
N ILE A 195 -18.78 -4.12 -9.62
CA ILE A 195 -17.79 -3.68 -10.62
C ILE A 195 -18.35 -2.53 -11.47
N GLU A 196 -19.63 -2.58 -11.85
CA GLU A 196 -20.26 -1.49 -12.58
C GLU A 196 -20.34 -0.19 -11.77
N ILE A 197 -20.65 -0.29 -10.47
CA ILE A 197 -20.64 0.87 -9.56
C ILE A 197 -19.23 1.45 -9.46
N LEU A 198 -18.22 0.60 -9.22
CA LEU A 198 -16.82 1.01 -9.17
C LEU A 198 -16.40 1.72 -10.45
N ASN A 199 -16.74 1.18 -11.63
CA ASN A 199 -16.37 1.75 -12.93
C ASN A 199 -17.08 3.07 -13.25
N LYS A 200 -18.21 3.38 -12.60
CA LYS A 200 -18.94 4.64 -12.75
C LYS A 200 -18.60 5.67 -11.67
N ALA A 201 -17.88 5.28 -10.63
CA ALA A 201 -17.52 6.16 -9.53
C ALA A 201 -16.62 7.32 -9.96
N PRO A 202 -16.63 8.46 -9.26
CA PRO A 202 -15.70 9.55 -9.52
C PRO A 202 -14.23 9.09 -9.46
N LYS A 203 -13.41 9.58 -10.36
CA LYS A 203 -11.99 9.20 -10.45
C LYS A 203 -11.26 9.44 -9.12
N GLY A 204 -10.54 8.43 -8.65
CA GLY A 204 -9.77 8.46 -7.40
C GLY A 204 -10.60 8.39 -6.12
N ARG A 205 -11.94 8.15 -6.22
CA ARG A 205 -12.81 7.98 -5.06
C ARG A 205 -12.45 6.75 -4.26
N PHE A 206 -12.11 5.65 -4.92
CA PHE A 206 -11.84 4.36 -4.30
C PHE A 206 -10.41 3.89 -4.54
N GLN A 207 -9.85 3.27 -3.50
CA GLN A 207 -8.61 2.49 -3.54
C GLN A 207 -8.94 1.09 -3.02
N LEU A 208 -8.56 0.07 -3.77
CA LEU A 208 -8.79 -1.32 -3.41
C LEU A 208 -7.46 -2.01 -3.15
N GLU A 209 -7.27 -2.57 -1.95
CA GLU A 209 -6.16 -3.44 -1.60
C GLU A 209 -6.62 -4.89 -1.75
N VAL A 210 -5.93 -5.63 -2.61
CA VAL A 210 -6.30 -6.99 -3.02
C VAL A 210 -5.19 -7.94 -2.65
N GLY A 211 -5.43 -8.77 -1.65
CA GLY A 211 -4.47 -9.81 -1.29
C GLY A 211 -4.43 -10.94 -2.32
N VAL A 212 -3.42 -10.98 -3.18
CA VAL A 212 -3.11 -12.13 -4.04
C VAL A 212 -2.35 -13.19 -3.26
N GLN A 213 -1.34 -12.75 -2.53
CA GLN A 213 -0.40 -13.50 -1.69
C GLN A 213 0.59 -14.34 -2.51
N THR A 214 0.13 -15.18 -3.40
CA THR A 214 0.87 -16.01 -4.35
C THR A 214 -0.06 -16.45 -5.49
N THR A 215 0.49 -16.77 -6.65
CA THR A 215 -0.28 -17.39 -7.77
C THR A 215 -0.17 -18.91 -7.80
N ASN A 216 0.66 -19.49 -6.91
CA ASN A 216 0.87 -20.93 -6.80
C ASN A 216 -0.28 -21.59 -6.02
N LEU A 217 -1.04 -22.45 -6.71
CA LEU A 217 -2.22 -23.11 -6.13
C LEU A 217 -1.91 -24.01 -4.94
N GLU A 218 -0.76 -24.69 -4.92
CA GLU A 218 -0.37 -25.57 -3.80
C GLU A 218 -0.02 -24.71 -2.56
N VAL A 219 0.66 -23.59 -2.76
CA VAL A 219 0.96 -22.63 -1.68
C VAL A 219 -0.33 -22.04 -1.12
N LEU A 220 -1.27 -21.66 -1.98
CA LEU A 220 -2.59 -21.17 -1.54
C LEU A 220 -3.33 -22.20 -0.66
N LYS A 221 -3.31 -23.50 -1.04
CA LYS A 221 -3.88 -24.58 -0.21
C LYS A 221 -3.17 -24.69 1.14
N ASN A 222 -1.84 -24.60 1.17
CA ASN A 222 -1.04 -24.68 2.40
C ASN A 222 -1.42 -23.61 3.41
N ILE A 223 -1.78 -22.42 2.95
CA ILE A 223 -2.21 -21.28 3.77
C ILE A 223 -3.74 -21.21 3.98
N ASN A 224 -4.48 -22.26 3.55
CA ASN A 224 -5.94 -22.34 3.64
C ASN A 224 -6.67 -21.22 2.87
N ARG A 225 -6.23 -20.96 1.63
CA ARG A 225 -6.83 -20.00 0.73
C ARG A 225 -7.21 -20.65 -0.60
N TYR A 226 -8.45 -20.52 -1.02
CA TYR A 226 -9.03 -21.26 -2.15
C TYR A 226 -9.50 -20.31 -3.24
N ILE A 227 -8.56 -19.60 -3.84
CA ILE A 227 -8.79 -18.71 -4.97
C ILE A 227 -7.90 -19.11 -6.13
N THR A 228 -8.36 -18.95 -7.37
CA THR A 228 -7.50 -19.07 -8.55
C THR A 228 -7.06 -17.71 -9.02
N PHE A 229 -5.80 -17.59 -9.42
CA PHE A 229 -5.25 -16.34 -9.94
C PHE A 229 -6.05 -15.83 -11.16
N GLU A 230 -6.48 -16.72 -12.06
CA GLU A 230 -7.25 -16.35 -13.25
C GLU A 230 -8.59 -15.68 -12.92
N ASN A 231 -9.31 -16.18 -11.91
CA ASN A 231 -10.53 -15.53 -11.44
C ASN A 231 -10.25 -14.13 -10.85
N LEU A 232 -9.25 -14.03 -9.97
CA LEU A 232 -8.81 -12.76 -9.39
C LEU A 232 -8.40 -11.78 -10.49
N LYS A 233 -7.53 -12.19 -11.41
CA LYS A 233 -7.05 -11.39 -12.55
C LYS A 233 -8.21 -10.84 -13.38
N THR A 234 -9.19 -11.69 -13.70
CA THR A 234 -10.36 -11.29 -14.46
C THR A 234 -11.14 -10.18 -13.75
N LYS A 235 -11.36 -10.28 -12.44
CA LYS A 235 -12.08 -9.27 -11.65
C LYS A 235 -11.31 -7.96 -11.58
N VAL A 236 -10.02 -8.03 -11.25
CA VAL A 236 -9.11 -6.86 -11.19
C VAL A 236 -9.08 -6.12 -12.54
N LEU A 237 -8.91 -6.84 -13.66
CA LEU A 237 -8.93 -6.24 -15.00
C LEU A 237 -10.29 -5.63 -15.36
N ASN A 238 -11.40 -6.21 -14.89
CA ASN A 238 -12.72 -5.62 -15.12
C ASN A 238 -12.93 -4.32 -14.34
N VAL A 239 -12.38 -4.19 -13.12
CA VAL A 239 -12.37 -2.91 -12.39
C VAL A 239 -11.44 -1.91 -13.09
N ALA A 240 -10.28 -2.34 -13.58
CA ALA A 240 -9.32 -1.47 -14.27
C ALA A 240 -9.87 -0.81 -15.56
N LYS A 241 -10.91 -1.38 -16.18
CA LYS A 241 -11.55 -0.79 -17.38
C LYS A 241 -12.12 0.60 -17.14
N GLY A 242 -12.57 0.89 -15.93
CA GLY A 242 -13.08 2.21 -15.55
C GLY A 242 -12.01 3.30 -15.47
N GLN A 243 -10.74 2.94 -15.27
CA GLN A 243 -9.59 3.86 -15.13
C GLN A 243 -9.78 4.92 -14.02
N ASN A 244 -10.56 4.62 -13.01
CA ASN A 244 -10.98 5.55 -11.96
C ASN A 244 -10.74 5.03 -10.55
N VAL A 245 -10.50 3.73 -10.36
CA VAL A 245 -10.23 3.07 -9.09
C VAL A 245 -8.77 2.64 -9.04
N MET A 246 -8.06 3.02 -7.98
CA MET A 246 -6.69 2.56 -7.74
C MET A 246 -6.72 1.14 -7.18
N GLN A 247 -5.84 0.27 -7.66
CA GLN A 247 -5.75 -1.12 -7.23
C GLN A 247 -4.33 -1.46 -6.78
N HIS A 248 -4.19 -1.90 -5.53
CA HIS A 248 -2.96 -2.38 -4.92
C HIS A 248 -3.05 -3.90 -4.82
N LEU A 249 -2.07 -4.61 -5.34
CA LEU A 249 -2.01 -6.07 -5.29
C LEU A 249 -0.87 -6.53 -4.39
N ASP A 250 -1.19 -7.40 -3.42
CA ASP A 250 -0.25 -7.81 -2.40
C ASP A 250 0.27 -9.23 -2.65
N LEU A 251 1.58 -9.40 -2.47
CA LEU A 251 2.27 -10.69 -2.44
C LEU A 251 2.96 -10.88 -1.08
N ILE A 252 3.07 -12.13 -0.62
CA ILE A 252 3.77 -12.49 0.62
C ILE A 252 4.89 -13.47 0.30
N ALA A 253 6.14 -13.04 0.47
CA ALA A 253 7.31 -13.91 0.36
C ALA A 253 7.46 -14.79 1.61
N GLY A 254 7.91 -16.04 1.40
CA GLY A 254 8.18 -16.99 2.48
C GLY A 254 6.98 -17.80 2.93
N LEU A 255 5.92 -17.86 2.15
CA LEU A 255 4.79 -18.76 2.40
C LEU A 255 5.24 -20.24 2.33
N PRO A 256 4.61 -21.15 3.11
CA PRO A 256 5.01 -22.56 3.16
C PRO A 256 4.79 -23.27 1.81
N GLY A 257 5.85 -23.86 1.29
CA GLY A 257 5.87 -24.50 -0.04
C GLY A 257 6.24 -23.57 -1.19
N GLU A 258 6.55 -22.29 -0.92
CA GLU A 258 6.96 -21.33 -1.94
C GLU A 258 8.47 -21.07 -1.90
N ASN A 259 9.16 -21.51 -2.95
CA ASN A 259 10.57 -21.19 -3.13
C ASN A 259 10.75 -19.89 -3.94
N TYR A 260 12.01 -19.47 -4.09
CA TYR A 260 12.37 -18.25 -4.79
C TYR A 260 11.80 -18.17 -6.23
N GLU A 261 11.88 -19.26 -7.00
CA GLU A 261 11.38 -19.30 -8.38
C GLU A 261 9.83 -19.24 -8.44
N SER A 262 9.15 -19.89 -7.51
CA SER A 262 7.70 -19.79 -7.39
C SER A 262 7.26 -18.35 -7.08
N PHE A 263 7.96 -17.68 -6.17
CA PHE A 263 7.69 -16.27 -5.86
C PHE A 263 7.98 -15.35 -7.06
N ARG A 264 9.10 -15.59 -7.79
CA ARG A 264 9.43 -14.88 -9.03
C ARG A 264 8.28 -14.98 -10.03
N ASN A 265 7.73 -16.16 -10.21
CA ASN A 265 6.59 -16.39 -11.12
C ASN A 265 5.34 -15.63 -10.63
N SER A 266 5.02 -15.69 -9.32
CA SER A 266 3.90 -14.96 -8.72
C SER A 266 4.05 -13.44 -8.92
N PHE A 267 5.27 -12.91 -8.78
CA PHE A 267 5.54 -11.50 -9.06
C PHE A 267 5.28 -11.13 -10.53
N ASN A 268 5.79 -11.93 -11.47
CA ASN A 268 5.61 -11.67 -12.90
C ASN A 268 4.13 -11.77 -13.32
N ASP A 269 3.41 -12.71 -12.76
CA ASP A 269 1.95 -12.86 -12.97
C ASP A 269 1.21 -11.59 -12.53
N VAL A 270 1.46 -11.11 -11.31
CA VAL A 270 0.86 -9.89 -10.77
C VAL A 270 1.26 -8.66 -11.57
N HIS A 271 2.55 -8.55 -11.91
CA HIS A 271 3.05 -7.44 -12.74
C HIS A 271 2.38 -7.41 -14.13
N SER A 272 2.00 -8.58 -14.69
CA SER A 272 1.30 -8.68 -15.98
C SER A 272 -0.08 -8.02 -15.98
N ILE A 273 -0.70 -7.85 -14.81
CA ILE A 273 -1.98 -7.14 -14.63
C ILE A 273 -1.79 -5.62 -14.76
N ASN A 274 -0.57 -5.14 -14.50
CA ASN A 274 -0.20 -3.72 -14.45
C ASN A 274 -1.09 -2.92 -13.46
N PRO A 275 -1.15 -3.34 -12.17
CA PRO A 275 -1.87 -2.61 -11.14
C PRO A 275 -1.22 -1.25 -10.85
N ASP A 276 -1.90 -0.40 -10.08
CA ASP A 276 -1.33 0.89 -9.67
C ASP A 276 -0.16 0.71 -8.69
N GLU A 277 -0.25 -0.27 -7.78
CA GLU A 277 0.82 -0.63 -6.85
C GLU A 277 0.95 -2.15 -6.69
N ILE A 278 2.18 -2.63 -6.46
CA ILE A 278 2.50 -4.02 -6.09
C ILE A 278 3.19 -3.98 -4.73
N GLN A 279 2.52 -4.49 -3.72
CA GLN A 279 3.07 -4.56 -2.38
C GLN A 279 3.71 -5.93 -2.14
N LEU A 280 5.01 -5.95 -1.89
CA LEU A 280 5.74 -7.15 -1.51
C LEU A 280 5.85 -7.22 0.01
N GLY A 281 5.13 -8.14 0.62
CA GLY A 281 5.20 -8.42 2.05
C GLY A 281 6.07 -9.64 2.34
N PHE A 282 6.42 -9.82 3.63
CA PHE A 282 7.13 -10.99 4.12
C PHE A 282 6.31 -11.67 5.20
N LEU A 283 6.27 -12.99 5.18
CA LEU A 283 5.48 -13.76 6.13
C LEU A 283 5.84 -13.39 7.58
N LYS A 284 4.82 -13.11 8.39
CA LYS A 284 4.94 -12.82 9.81
C LYS A 284 4.21 -13.89 10.61
N LEU A 285 4.91 -14.50 11.57
CA LEU A 285 4.38 -15.56 12.42
C LEU A 285 3.70 -14.94 13.65
N LEU A 286 2.58 -14.27 13.42
CA LEU A 286 1.89 -13.51 14.47
C LEU A 286 1.38 -14.43 15.56
N LYS A 287 1.45 -13.98 16.82
CA LYS A 287 0.91 -14.72 17.97
C LYS A 287 -0.58 -15.00 17.75
N GLY A 288 -1.00 -16.23 18.04
CA GLY A 288 -2.38 -16.70 17.82
C GLY A 288 -2.68 -17.18 16.39
N SER A 289 -1.82 -16.94 15.39
CA SER A 289 -2.03 -17.48 14.05
C SER A 289 -1.73 -18.99 13.99
N SER A 290 -2.52 -19.72 13.19
CA SER A 290 -2.28 -21.16 12.97
C SER A 290 -0.92 -21.40 12.30
N MET A 291 -0.43 -20.47 11.50
CA MET A 291 0.87 -20.56 10.84
C MET A 291 2.01 -20.59 11.87
N ARG A 292 1.89 -19.85 12.97
CA ARG A 292 2.89 -19.87 14.05
C ARG A 292 2.95 -21.24 14.72
N SER A 293 1.82 -21.88 14.98
CA SER A 293 1.78 -23.22 15.56
C SER A 293 2.26 -24.31 14.60
N GLU A 294 2.17 -24.08 13.29
CA GLU A 294 2.68 -24.99 12.25
C GLU A 294 4.12 -24.69 11.81
N ALA A 295 4.82 -23.71 12.43
CA ALA A 295 6.15 -23.27 11.98
C ALA A 295 7.17 -24.43 11.87
N GLU A 296 7.21 -25.32 12.87
CA GLU A 296 8.10 -26.47 12.87
C GLU A 296 7.82 -27.44 11.70
N LYS A 297 6.55 -27.71 11.41
CA LYS A 297 6.11 -28.55 10.28
C LYS A 297 6.69 -28.08 8.95
N TRP A 298 6.78 -26.77 8.79
CA TRP A 298 7.25 -26.11 7.56
C TRP A 298 8.73 -25.74 7.61
N GLY A 299 9.42 -26.07 8.73
CA GLY A 299 10.81 -25.66 8.96
C GLY A 299 11.00 -24.16 8.93
N ILE A 300 9.98 -23.40 9.37
CA ILE A 300 10.05 -21.94 9.38
C ILE A 300 10.83 -21.46 10.59
N VAL A 301 11.90 -20.73 10.34
CA VAL A 301 12.64 -19.95 11.32
C VAL A 301 12.20 -18.49 11.20
N TYR A 302 11.88 -17.85 12.30
CA TYR A 302 11.41 -16.47 12.32
C TYR A 302 11.99 -15.68 13.48
N SER A 303 11.95 -14.34 13.39
CA SER A 303 12.41 -13.45 14.44
C SER A 303 11.60 -13.67 15.73
N PRO A 304 12.25 -13.83 16.91
CA PRO A 304 11.54 -13.91 18.18
C PRO A 304 10.94 -12.55 18.62
N TYR A 305 11.28 -11.49 17.91
CA TYR A 305 10.81 -10.13 18.18
C TYR A 305 9.74 -9.71 17.17
N ALA A 306 8.75 -8.92 17.64
CA ALA A 306 7.76 -8.33 16.75
C ALA A 306 8.46 -7.54 15.60
N PRO A 307 8.01 -7.67 14.38
CA PRO A 307 6.77 -8.29 13.91
C PRO A 307 6.84 -9.81 13.62
N TYR A 308 7.81 -10.56 14.16
CA TYR A 308 7.95 -12.01 14.01
C TYR A 308 8.13 -12.46 12.55
N GLU A 309 8.90 -11.69 11.81
CA GLU A 309 9.12 -11.92 10.39
C GLU A 309 9.94 -13.18 10.14
N ILE A 310 9.62 -13.90 9.07
CA ILE A 310 10.35 -15.08 8.61
C ILE A 310 11.82 -14.74 8.33
N LEU A 311 12.70 -15.64 8.75
CA LEU A 311 14.14 -15.60 8.44
C LEU A 311 14.52 -16.67 7.42
N SER A 312 13.89 -17.84 7.44
CA SER A 312 14.05 -18.90 6.44
C SER A 312 12.98 -19.96 6.60
N SER A 313 12.84 -20.84 5.64
CA SER A 313 12.08 -22.09 5.74
C SER A 313 12.82 -23.21 5.01
N LYS A 314 12.22 -24.41 4.95
CA LYS A 314 12.73 -25.51 4.10
C LYS A 314 12.68 -25.18 2.61
N ASP A 315 11.86 -24.22 2.18
CA ASP A 315 11.59 -23.89 0.79
C ASP A 315 12.36 -22.65 0.31
N ILE A 316 12.72 -21.72 1.24
CA ILE A 316 13.41 -20.48 0.92
C ILE A 316 14.46 -20.15 1.98
N SER A 317 15.66 -19.81 1.55
CA SER A 317 16.79 -19.46 2.42
C SER A 317 16.73 -18.00 2.88
N TYR A 318 17.45 -17.69 3.96
CA TYR A 318 17.61 -16.29 4.42
C TYR A 318 18.22 -15.38 3.38
N TYR A 319 19.19 -15.89 2.62
CA TYR A 319 19.84 -15.12 1.55
C TYR A 319 18.86 -14.75 0.41
N GLU A 320 17.98 -15.66 0.03
CA GLU A 320 16.94 -15.41 -0.96
C GLU A 320 15.91 -14.38 -0.46
N LEU A 321 15.49 -14.47 0.80
CA LEU A 321 14.62 -13.46 1.40
C LEU A 321 15.26 -12.07 1.43
N LEU A 322 16.58 -11.98 1.71
CA LEU A 322 17.30 -10.70 1.63
C LEU A 322 17.34 -10.14 0.20
N LYS A 323 17.49 -11.00 -0.83
CA LYS A 323 17.36 -10.55 -2.22
C LYS A 323 15.96 -9.99 -2.51
N LEU A 324 14.91 -10.69 -2.06
CA LEU A 324 13.54 -10.23 -2.23
C LEU A 324 13.26 -8.89 -1.55
N LYS A 325 13.87 -8.62 -0.39
CA LYS A 325 13.77 -7.31 0.28
C LYS A 325 14.40 -6.18 -0.55
N LYS A 326 15.52 -6.44 -1.21
CA LYS A 326 16.13 -5.45 -2.10
C LYS A 326 15.28 -5.20 -3.34
N ILE A 327 14.65 -6.25 -3.88
CA ILE A 327 13.73 -6.15 -5.00
C ILE A 327 12.47 -5.36 -4.58
N GLU A 328 11.93 -5.65 -3.40
CA GLU A 328 10.78 -4.91 -2.84
C GLU A 328 11.08 -3.41 -2.79
N GLU A 329 12.25 -3.00 -2.29
CA GLU A 329 12.63 -1.59 -2.27
C GLU A 329 12.71 -0.97 -3.67
N MET A 330 13.18 -1.73 -4.69
CA MET A 330 13.18 -1.25 -6.08
C MET A 330 11.77 -1.09 -6.63
N VAL A 331 10.88 -2.03 -6.35
CA VAL A 331 9.46 -1.95 -6.76
C VAL A 331 8.79 -0.76 -6.08
N ASP A 332 8.98 -0.57 -4.78
CA ASP A 332 8.42 0.56 -4.05
C ASP A 332 8.89 1.92 -4.63
N LYS A 333 10.20 2.08 -4.86
CA LYS A 333 10.76 3.33 -5.35
C LYS A 333 10.43 3.63 -6.81
N TYR A 334 10.46 2.63 -7.67
CA TYR A 334 10.37 2.85 -9.11
C TYR A 334 9.00 2.55 -9.68
N TYR A 335 8.32 1.49 -9.25
CA TYR A 335 6.99 1.15 -9.73
C TYR A 335 5.89 1.89 -8.96
N ASN A 336 5.80 1.67 -7.65
CA ASN A 336 4.72 2.17 -6.80
C ASN A 336 4.68 3.70 -6.71
N SER A 337 5.83 4.36 -6.87
CA SER A 337 5.86 5.83 -6.89
C SER A 337 5.12 6.46 -8.09
N GLY A 338 4.88 5.70 -9.16
CA GLY A 338 4.27 6.16 -10.40
C GLY A 338 5.12 7.14 -11.24
N LYS A 339 6.30 7.54 -10.74
CA LYS A 339 7.12 8.62 -11.34
C LYS A 339 7.97 8.18 -12.52
N PHE A 340 8.17 6.90 -12.72
CA PHE A 340 9.11 6.31 -13.68
C PHE A 340 8.42 5.44 -14.73
N LYS A 341 7.12 5.63 -14.93
CA LYS A 341 6.29 4.75 -15.76
C LYS A 341 6.84 4.55 -17.17
N ASN A 342 7.23 5.63 -17.84
CA ASN A 342 7.71 5.56 -19.21
C ASN A 342 9.15 5.02 -19.27
N ILE A 343 9.96 5.33 -18.28
CA ILE A 343 11.32 4.80 -18.12
C ILE A 343 11.25 3.27 -17.89
N LEU A 344 10.36 2.80 -17.02
CA LEU A 344 10.14 1.38 -16.80
C LEU A 344 9.71 0.67 -18.09
N SER A 345 8.83 1.26 -18.88
CA SER A 345 8.42 0.71 -20.18
C SER A 345 9.58 0.56 -21.16
N PHE A 346 10.62 1.40 -21.06
CA PHE A 346 11.86 1.26 -21.85
C PHE A 346 12.72 0.09 -21.37
N PHE A 347 12.88 -0.07 -20.05
CA PHE A 347 13.73 -1.12 -19.47
C PHE A 347 13.11 -2.50 -19.53
N LEU A 348 11.82 -2.64 -19.18
CA LEU A 348 11.15 -3.94 -19.10
C LEU A 348 11.22 -4.75 -20.40
N LYS A 349 11.34 -4.10 -21.56
CA LYS A 349 11.54 -4.76 -22.86
C LYS A 349 12.94 -5.34 -23.08
N LYS A 350 13.90 -5.02 -22.22
CA LYS A 350 15.30 -5.41 -22.36
C LYS A 350 15.66 -6.61 -21.46
N PHE A 351 14.73 -7.06 -20.63
CA PHE A 351 14.88 -8.18 -19.73
C PHE A 351 13.88 -9.29 -20.08
N GLU A 352 14.18 -10.50 -19.70
CA GLU A 352 13.32 -11.65 -19.96
C GLU A 352 11.98 -11.51 -19.22
N THR A 353 12.06 -11.10 -17.95
CA THR A 353 10.88 -10.84 -17.11
C THR A 353 11.01 -9.52 -16.34
N PRO A 354 9.88 -8.92 -15.89
CA PRO A 354 9.92 -7.78 -14.99
C PRO A 354 10.73 -8.03 -13.72
N PHE A 355 10.63 -9.23 -13.14
CA PHE A 355 11.39 -9.60 -11.95
C PHE A 355 12.90 -9.49 -12.18
N ASP A 356 13.40 -9.91 -13.34
CA ASP A 356 14.83 -9.85 -13.67
C ASP A 356 15.33 -8.42 -13.75
N PHE A 357 14.52 -7.50 -14.27
CA PHE A 357 14.87 -6.08 -14.26
C PHE A 357 15.04 -5.54 -12.84
N TYR A 358 14.07 -5.78 -11.95
CA TYR A 358 14.17 -5.30 -10.56
C TYR A 358 15.30 -5.99 -9.79
N TYR A 359 15.57 -7.25 -10.08
CA TYR A 359 16.70 -7.97 -9.50
C TYR A 359 18.04 -7.33 -9.92
N GLU A 360 18.27 -7.14 -11.21
CA GLU A 360 19.52 -6.52 -11.73
C GLU A 360 19.68 -5.07 -11.23
N LEU A 361 18.58 -4.31 -11.18
CA LEU A 361 18.59 -2.97 -10.60
C LEU A 361 18.97 -3.00 -9.12
N SER A 362 18.46 -3.97 -8.35
CA SER A 362 18.81 -4.14 -6.94
C SER A 362 20.29 -4.50 -6.74
N CYS A 363 20.85 -5.34 -7.62
CA CYS A 363 22.27 -5.65 -7.63
C CYS A 363 23.13 -4.41 -7.93
N PHE A 364 22.70 -3.57 -8.86
CA PHE A 364 23.36 -2.30 -9.17
C PHE A 364 23.31 -1.33 -7.98
N PHE A 365 22.16 -1.22 -7.31
CA PHE A 365 22.02 -0.42 -6.08
C PHE A 365 23.00 -0.88 -4.98
N GLU A 366 23.12 -2.17 -4.79
CA GLU A 366 24.06 -2.75 -3.81
C GLU A 366 25.50 -2.44 -4.17
N LEU A 367 25.89 -2.68 -5.43
CA LEU A 367 27.23 -2.41 -5.93
C LEU A 367 27.64 -0.94 -5.73
N LYS A 368 26.70 -0.01 -5.93
CA LYS A 368 26.92 1.44 -5.76
C LYS A 368 26.76 1.92 -4.31
N GLY A 369 26.38 1.04 -3.38
CA GLY A 369 26.17 1.39 -1.97
C GLY A 369 24.94 2.26 -1.72
N PHE A 370 23.99 2.31 -2.63
CA PHE A 370 22.81 3.17 -2.52
C PHE A 370 21.87 2.75 -1.41
N PHE A 371 21.82 1.49 -1.01
CA PHE A 371 21.05 1.03 0.15
C PHE A 371 21.56 1.57 1.49
N ASN A 372 22.79 2.07 1.53
CA ASN A 372 23.44 2.52 2.77
C ASN A 372 23.41 4.06 2.95
N ARG A 373 22.73 4.80 2.06
CA ARG A 373 22.61 6.25 2.13
C ARG A 373 21.29 6.77 1.59
N SER A 374 20.93 7.98 1.99
CA SER A 374 19.76 8.66 1.42
C SER A 374 20.05 9.10 -0.02
N ILE A 375 19.09 8.88 -0.90
CA ILE A 375 19.09 9.27 -2.32
C ILE A 375 17.99 10.35 -2.48
N ASN A 376 18.35 11.47 -3.14
CA ASN A 376 17.36 12.50 -3.43
C ASN A 376 16.52 12.16 -4.68
N SER A 377 15.40 12.87 -4.87
CA SER A 377 14.46 12.58 -5.96
C SER A 377 15.07 12.65 -7.36
N THR A 378 16.00 13.57 -7.61
CA THR A 378 16.70 13.71 -8.90
C THR A 378 17.67 12.57 -9.13
N GLU A 379 18.32 12.11 -8.06
CA GLU A 379 19.31 11.04 -8.14
C GLU A 379 18.68 9.71 -8.54
N TYR A 380 17.43 9.41 -8.16
CA TYR A 380 16.73 8.21 -8.64
C TYR A 380 16.64 8.14 -10.17
N TYR A 381 16.44 9.27 -10.85
CA TYR A 381 16.44 9.33 -12.33
C TYR A 381 17.85 9.10 -12.88
N LYS A 382 18.88 9.70 -12.23
CA LYS A 382 20.26 9.52 -12.63
C LYS A 382 20.71 8.06 -12.49
N VAL A 383 20.31 7.39 -11.43
CA VAL A 383 20.62 5.97 -11.21
C VAL A 383 20.14 5.11 -12.37
N LEU A 384 18.93 5.33 -12.91
CA LEU A 384 18.44 4.59 -14.08
C LEU A 384 19.26 4.90 -15.35
N PHE A 385 19.71 6.14 -15.50
CA PHE A 385 20.60 6.49 -16.59
C PHE A 385 21.96 5.77 -16.46
N ASP A 386 22.58 5.82 -15.28
CA ASP A 386 23.86 5.16 -15.00
C ASP A 386 23.73 3.62 -15.09
N PHE A 387 22.61 3.03 -14.67
CA PHE A 387 22.30 1.62 -14.84
C PHE A 387 22.31 1.20 -16.32
N ASN A 388 21.70 2.00 -17.20
CA ASN A 388 21.76 1.74 -18.64
C ASN A 388 23.19 1.81 -19.18
N GLU A 389 23.99 2.77 -18.71
CA GLU A 389 25.36 2.94 -19.15
C GLU A 389 26.24 1.75 -18.76
N GLU A 390 26.16 1.34 -17.50
CA GLU A 390 27.11 0.38 -16.92
C GLU A 390 26.65 -1.07 -17.09
N VAL A 391 25.33 -1.35 -17.01
CA VAL A 391 24.81 -2.72 -17.08
C VAL A 391 24.37 -3.08 -18.50
N LEU A 392 23.80 -2.14 -19.25
CA LEU A 392 23.28 -2.35 -20.60
C LEU A 392 24.16 -1.75 -21.71
N ASN A 393 25.41 -1.34 -21.37
CA ASN A 393 26.39 -0.76 -22.29
C ASN A 393 25.86 0.45 -23.08
N GLY A 394 25.03 1.28 -22.47
CA GLY A 394 24.47 2.49 -23.07
C GLY A 394 23.50 2.25 -24.24
N LYS A 395 22.97 1.04 -24.40
CA LYS A 395 22.09 0.71 -25.53
C LYS A 395 20.80 1.54 -25.51
N GLY A 396 20.66 2.44 -26.51
CA GLY A 396 19.51 3.35 -26.61
C GLY A 396 19.61 4.56 -25.67
N ARG A 397 20.83 4.96 -25.27
CA ARG A 397 21.14 6.08 -24.36
C ARG A 397 20.36 7.36 -24.70
N GLU A 398 20.41 7.80 -25.97
CA GLU A 398 19.81 9.07 -26.38
C GLU A 398 18.28 9.05 -26.20
N VAL A 399 17.67 7.96 -26.60
CA VAL A 399 16.22 7.75 -26.41
C VAL A 399 15.86 7.71 -24.92
N LEU A 400 16.63 6.97 -24.12
CA LEU A 400 16.42 6.89 -22.67
C LEU A 400 16.52 8.26 -22.01
N ARG A 401 17.48 9.10 -22.43
CA ARG A 401 17.65 10.46 -21.91
C ARG A 401 16.39 11.29 -22.13
N GLU A 402 15.80 11.22 -23.33
CA GLU A 402 14.56 11.93 -23.66
C GLU A 402 13.36 11.43 -22.84
N ILE A 403 13.27 10.12 -22.64
CA ILE A 403 12.21 9.52 -21.80
C ILE A 403 12.37 9.93 -20.33
N ILE A 404 13.60 9.89 -19.80
CA ILE A 404 13.90 10.34 -18.42
C ILE A 404 13.58 11.82 -18.28
N LYS A 405 13.94 12.64 -19.26
CA LYS A 405 13.65 14.08 -19.29
C LYS A 405 12.15 14.34 -19.18
N TYR A 406 11.33 13.58 -19.92
CA TYR A 406 9.88 13.68 -19.87
C TYR A 406 9.34 13.33 -18.46
N ASP A 407 9.62 12.12 -17.96
CA ASP A 407 9.16 11.69 -16.63
C ASP A 407 9.63 12.65 -15.53
N TYR A 408 10.88 13.12 -15.62
CA TYR A 408 11.43 14.10 -14.69
C TYR A 408 10.63 15.41 -14.68
N LEU A 409 10.31 15.97 -15.86
CA LEU A 409 9.55 17.22 -15.99
C LEU A 409 8.10 17.08 -15.53
N CYS A 410 7.48 15.91 -15.68
CA CYS A 410 6.14 15.66 -15.17
C CYS A 410 6.03 15.86 -13.65
N PHE A 411 7.02 15.38 -12.89
CA PHE A 411 6.96 15.36 -11.43
C PHE A 411 7.76 16.46 -10.73
N ASN A 412 8.59 17.24 -11.46
CA ASN A 412 9.39 18.32 -10.90
C ASN A 412 8.71 19.69 -11.06
N LYS A 413 8.27 20.27 -9.96
CA LYS A 413 7.58 21.58 -9.94
C LYS A 413 8.41 22.72 -10.55
N LYS A 414 9.72 22.74 -10.32
CA LYS A 414 10.60 23.83 -10.80
C LYS A 414 10.97 23.72 -12.28
N LYS A 415 10.68 22.59 -12.93
CA LYS A 415 11.01 22.35 -14.35
C LYS A 415 12.47 22.64 -14.72
N TRP A 416 13.39 22.58 -13.76
CA TRP A 416 14.81 22.75 -13.98
C TRP A 416 15.46 21.40 -14.30
N LEU A 417 16.23 21.33 -15.39
CA LEU A 417 16.87 20.09 -15.81
C LEU A 417 18.26 19.93 -15.17
N PRO A 418 18.59 18.80 -14.58
CA PRO A 418 19.94 18.47 -14.16
C PRO A 418 20.86 18.23 -15.37
N GLU A 419 22.16 18.44 -15.21
CA GLU A 419 23.16 18.38 -16.31
C GLU A 419 23.10 17.11 -17.15
N PHE A 420 22.86 15.95 -16.54
CA PHE A 420 22.82 14.65 -17.27
C PHE A 420 21.64 14.53 -18.24
N LEU A 421 20.61 15.39 -18.14
CA LEU A 421 19.46 15.38 -19.02
C LEU A 421 19.55 16.36 -20.18
N LEU A 422 20.60 17.09 -20.34
CA LEU A 422 20.87 18.04 -21.42
C LEU A 422 19.63 18.81 -21.90
N ARG A 423 19.72 20.12 -21.92
CA ARG A 423 18.69 20.94 -22.54
C ARG A 423 19.03 21.12 -24.03
N ASN A 424 18.18 20.62 -24.93
CA ASN A 424 18.44 20.63 -26.38
C ASN A 424 17.96 21.91 -27.07
N MET A 425 17.40 22.86 -26.34
CA MET A 425 16.86 24.12 -26.86
C MET A 425 17.67 25.31 -26.32
N ASP A 426 18.22 26.13 -27.22
CA ASP A 426 18.89 27.35 -26.83
C ASP A 426 17.92 28.52 -26.56
N LYS A 427 18.44 29.66 -26.10
CA LYS A 427 17.64 30.84 -25.76
C LYS A 427 16.95 31.49 -26.98
N TYR A 428 17.56 31.38 -28.16
CA TYR A 428 17.00 31.97 -29.38
C TYR A 428 15.83 31.12 -29.88
N GLU A 429 16.02 29.83 -29.94
CA GLU A 429 14.98 28.85 -30.26
C GLU A 429 13.80 28.95 -29.28
N GLU A 430 14.09 29.00 -27.97
CA GLU A 430 13.03 29.17 -26.98
C GLU A 430 12.21 30.43 -27.18
N ARG A 431 12.86 31.54 -27.53
CA ARG A 431 12.18 32.83 -27.80
C ARG A 431 11.26 32.73 -29.03
N ASP A 432 11.77 32.13 -30.11
CA ASP A 432 10.98 31.93 -31.34
C ASP A 432 9.75 31.04 -31.06
N VAL A 433 9.94 29.92 -30.39
CA VAL A 433 8.85 29.03 -30.02
C VAL A 433 7.82 29.75 -29.13
N ARG A 434 8.27 30.54 -28.14
CA ARG A 434 7.35 31.32 -27.29
C ARG A 434 6.55 32.35 -28.08
N GLU A 435 7.13 32.97 -29.09
CA GLU A 435 6.42 33.94 -29.92
C GLU A 435 5.36 33.24 -30.78
N LYS A 436 5.68 32.13 -31.44
CA LYS A 436 4.72 31.31 -32.19
C LYS A 436 3.56 30.84 -31.32
N LEU A 437 3.84 30.38 -30.12
CA LEU A 437 2.81 29.96 -29.17
C LEU A 437 1.92 31.12 -28.71
N ARG A 438 2.50 32.32 -28.51
CA ARG A 438 1.75 33.51 -28.12
C ARG A 438 0.75 33.92 -29.21
N ILE A 439 1.14 33.81 -30.48
CA ILE A 439 0.29 34.15 -31.65
C ILE A 439 -0.84 33.11 -31.77
N SER A 440 -0.53 31.82 -31.65
CA SER A 440 -1.49 30.74 -31.87
C SER A 440 -2.42 30.46 -30.67
N MET A 441 -1.90 30.53 -29.43
CA MET A 441 -2.60 30.11 -28.21
C MET A 441 -2.85 31.25 -27.21
N GLY A 442 -2.40 32.47 -27.54
CA GLY A 442 -2.52 33.62 -26.65
C GLY A 442 -1.48 33.60 -25.51
N ASN A 443 -1.77 34.37 -24.45
CA ASN A 443 -0.84 34.55 -23.34
C ASN A 443 -0.94 33.36 -22.37
N LEU A 444 -0.11 32.34 -22.56
CA LEU A 444 0.04 31.26 -21.62
C LEU A 444 0.81 31.76 -20.39
N LYS A 445 0.24 31.59 -19.19
CA LYS A 445 0.90 31.96 -17.93
C LYS A 445 1.64 30.76 -17.34
N LYS A 446 2.89 30.95 -16.88
CA LYS A 446 3.67 29.99 -16.10
C LYS A 446 3.76 28.58 -16.72
N PHE A 447 4.41 28.48 -17.85
CA PHE A 447 4.69 27.20 -18.49
C PHE A 447 6.17 27.04 -18.86
N HIS A 448 6.65 25.81 -18.79
CA HIS A 448 7.96 25.41 -19.27
C HIS A 448 7.84 24.78 -20.66
N ILE A 449 8.70 25.19 -21.60
CA ILE A 449 8.80 24.59 -22.93
C ILE A 449 10.03 23.70 -22.96
N GLU A 450 9.89 22.49 -23.50
CA GLU A 450 11.02 21.62 -23.72
C GLU A 450 10.98 20.99 -25.12
N ARG A 451 12.15 20.90 -25.75
CA ARG A 451 12.38 20.21 -27.01
C ARG A 451 12.88 18.80 -26.74
N PHE A 452 12.34 17.84 -27.48
CA PHE A 452 12.73 16.44 -27.47
C PHE A 452 13.27 16.05 -28.85
N GLU A 453 14.33 15.22 -28.87
CA GLU A 453 14.94 14.73 -30.12
C GLU A 453 14.18 13.52 -30.71
N ILE A 454 13.12 13.08 -30.07
CA ILE A 454 12.22 12.04 -30.52
C ILE A 454 10.76 12.55 -30.49
N ASP A 455 9.85 11.92 -31.22
CA ASP A 455 8.42 12.12 -31.03
C ASP A 455 8.00 11.48 -29.71
N ILE A 456 8.15 12.25 -28.62
CA ILE A 456 7.85 11.78 -27.29
C ILE A 456 6.35 11.49 -27.13
N SER A 457 5.47 12.25 -27.78
CA SER A 457 4.03 12.02 -27.73
C SER A 457 3.63 10.68 -28.35
N GLN A 458 4.27 10.30 -29.45
CA GLN A 458 4.04 8.99 -30.06
C GLN A 458 4.64 7.86 -29.22
N TYR A 459 5.81 8.08 -28.62
CA TYR A 459 6.40 7.10 -27.68
C TYR A 459 5.46 6.82 -26.52
N LEU A 460 4.88 7.85 -25.90
CA LEU A 460 3.95 7.70 -24.77
C LEU A 460 2.69 6.90 -25.13
N LYS A 461 2.22 6.98 -26.37
CA LYS A 461 1.01 6.28 -26.84
C LYS A 461 1.25 4.83 -27.22
N SER A 462 2.38 4.54 -27.85
CA SER A 462 2.61 3.25 -28.52
C SER A 462 3.92 2.58 -28.16
N ASN A 463 4.76 3.20 -27.33
CA ASN A 463 6.14 2.79 -27.06
C ASN A 463 6.99 2.64 -28.34
N MET A 464 6.60 3.28 -29.46
CA MET A 464 7.40 3.31 -30.70
C MET A 464 8.32 4.52 -30.69
N ILE A 465 9.59 4.29 -31.05
CA ILE A 465 10.61 5.33 -31.15
C ILE A 465 10.57 5.89 -32.56
N ILE A 466 10.26 7.17 -32.69
CA ILE A 466 10.29 7.91 -33.94
C ILE A 466 11.26 9.08 -33.77
N ASN A 467 12.30 9.14 -34.60
CA ASN A 467 13.35 10.15 -34.54
C ASN A 467 12.91 11.47 -35.21
N ASN A 468 11.82 12.05 -34.69
CA ASN A 468 11.34 13.36 -35.07
C ASN A 468 11.34 14.29 -33.87
N ILE A 469 11.79 15.53 -34.09
CA ILE A 469 11.76 16.54 -33.02
C ILE A 469 10.31 16.80 -32.60
N SER A 470 10.10 16.87 -31.28
CA SER A 470 8.81 17.29 -30.73
C SER A 470 9.00 18.37 -29.66
N TYR A 471 7.96 19.21 -29.48
CA TYR A 471 7.94 20.29 -28.50
C TYR A 471 6.73 20.12 -27.58
N LEU A 472 6.98 20.09 -26.27
CA LEU A 472 5.95 20.00 -25.25
C LEU A 472 6.00 21.21 -24.33
N ILE A 473 4.83 21.63 -23.89
CA ILE A 473 4.70 22.59 -22.79
C ILE A 473 4.17 21.89 -21.54
N PHE A 474 4.77 22.21 -20.41
CA PHE A 474 4.43 21.71 -19.09
C PHE A 474 3.90 22.88 -18.27
N ASP A 475 2.68 22.75 -17.76
CA ASP A 475 2.10 23.74 -16.85
C ASP A 475 2.79 23.68 -15.50
N GLU A 476 3.24 24.80 -14.97
CA GLU A 476 3.92 24.88 -13.68
C GLU A 476 2.95 24.81 -12.48
N GLU A 477 1.68 25.11 -12.70
CA GLU A 477 0.63 25.08 -11.69
C GLU A 477 -0.15 23.78 -11.69
N ASN A 478 -0.29 23.13 -12.86
CA ASN A 478 -1.00 21.86 -13.01
C ASN A 478 -0.12 20.84 -13.75
N SER A 479 0.51 19.95 -13.01
CA SER A 479 1.43 18.93 -13.55
C SER A 479 0.77 17.96 -14.56
N ASP A 480 -0.54 17.82 -14.54
CA ASP A 480 -1.28 16.93 -15.43
C ASP A 480 -1.57 17.60 -16.79
N ASN A 481 -1.36 18.91 -16.89
CA ASN A 481 -1.60 19.66 -18.11
C ASN A 481 -0.32 19.76 -18.95
N ILE A 482 -0.14 18.77 -19.82
CA ILE A 482 0.99 18.68 -20.77
C ILE A 482 0.42 18.73 -22.17
N ILE A 483 0.90 19.68 -22.99
CA ILE A 483 0.38 19.91 -24.33
C ILE A 483 1.49 19.74 -25.37
N ASP A 484 1.24 18.91 -26.37
CA ASP A 484 2.09 18.79 -27.55
C ASP A 484 1.83 19.96 -28.48
N VAL A 485 2.86 20.76 -28.70
CA VAL A 485 2.82 21.97 -29.56
C VAL A 485 3.67 21.85 -30.81
N THR A 486 4.13 20.64 -31.11
CA THR A 486 5.03 20.35 -32.24
C THR A 486 4.48 20.90 -33.56
N LYS A 487 3.20 20.73 -33.85
CA LYS A 487 2.58 21.23 -35.09
C LYS A 487 2.63 22.74 -35.17
N ILE A 488 2.32 23.44 -34.08
CA ILE A 488 2.32 24.92 -34.03
C ILE A 488 3.74 25.46 -34.26
N VAL A 489 4.75 24.78 -33.73
CA VAL A 489 6.15 25.20 -33.87
C VAL A 489 6.68 24.90 -35.28
N SER A 490 6.24 23.78 -35.90
CA SER A 490 6.72 23.31 -37.21
C SER A 490 6.03 23.98 -38.40
N GLU A 491 4.87 24.59 -38.21
CA GLU A 491 4.20 25.34 -39.27
C GLU A 491 4.97 26.63 -39.55
N GLU A 492 5.56 26.73 -40.75
CA GLU A 492 6.11 27.97 -41.24
C GLU A 492 4.95 29.00 -41.36
N GLN A 493 5.13 30.17 -40.77
CA GLN A 493 4.19 31.29 -40.99
C GLN A 493 4.25 31.68 -42.47
N ILE A 494 3.20 31.37 -43.24
CA ILE A 494 2.97 31.87 -44.59
C ILE A 494 2.63 33.34 -44.50
#